data_a2ee816444242d5663e682899408b427
#
_entry.id   a2ee816444242d5663e682899408b427
#
_cell.length_a   1.000
_cell.length_b   1.000
_cell.length_c   1.000
_cell.angle_alpha   90.00
_cell.angle_beta   90.00
_cell.angle_gamma   90.00
#
_symmetry.space_group_name_H-M   'P 1'
#
loop_
_entity.id
_entity.type
_entity.pdbx_description
1 polymer ?
#
loop_
_entity_poly.entity_id
_entity_poly.type
_entity_poly.pdbx_seq_one_letter_code
_entity_poly.pdbx_strand_id
1 'polypeptide(L)'
;MEYFSSNFKLGILGGGQLGKMLLYTTRKFDIYTCILDPSPEAPSKLACNEFFVGDLMDYDTVYNFGKKVNTLTIEIENVNVSALKALEKEGITVFPSAKTLETIQNKAKQKLFYNDHNLPTAPFKRFAFSDEIHTAIEHDTIKFPFVWKRAQFGYDGTGVKIVRTVADLEHLPNVECITEDLVPFKSELAVIVARSKKGNVKVYP
;
A
#
# COMPACT_ATOMS: atom_id res chain seq x y z
N MET A 1 15.31 3.80 -22.01
CA MET A 1 15.39 4.82 -20.96
C MET A 1 16.72 4.61 -20.24
N GLU A 2 17.58 5.60 -20.27
CA GLU A 2 18.86 5.55 -19.58
C GLU A 2 18.65 6.05 -18.17
N TYR A 3 18.78 5.16 -17.20
CA TYR A 3 18.56 5.46 -15.78
C TYR A 3 19.72 6.21 -15.10
N PHE A 4 20.82 6.42 -15.82
CA PHE A 4 22.04 7.04 -15.30
C PHE A 4 22.40 8.32 -16.07
N SER A 5 21.42 8.95 -16.74
CA SER A 5 21.65 10.23 -17.40
C SER A 5 21.36 11.38 -16.45
N SER A 6 22.03 12.53 -16.66
CA SER A 6 21.75 13.78 -15.92
C SER A 6 20.31 14.28 -16.07
N ASN A 7 19.57 13.76 -17.04
CA ASN A 7 18.18 14.11 -17.31
C ASN A 7 17.18 13.12 -16.67
N PHE A 8 17.64 12.07 -16.00
CA PHE A 8 16.76 11.13 -15.31
C PHE A 8 16.44 11.61 -13.90
N LYS A 9 15.16 11.74 -13.58
CA LYS A 9 14.65 12.08 -12.25
C LYS A 9 13.78 10.96 -11.70
N LEU A 10 14.10 10.51 -10.50
CA LEU A 10 13.29 9.57 -9.72
C LEU A 10 12.42 10.35 -8.74
N GLY A 11 11.11 10.24 -8.87
CA GLY A 11 10.14 10.72 -7.89
C GLY A 11 9.83 9.66 -6.84
N ILE A 12 9.68 10.07 -5.60
CA ILE A 12 9.30 9.20 -4.48
C ILE A 12 8.12 9.85 -3.76
N LEU A 13 7.02 9.11 -3.64
CA LEU A 13 5.86 9.50 -2.83
C LEU A 13 6.02 8.93 -1.42
N GLY A 14 6.10 9.80 -0.44
CA GLY A 14 6.48 9.49 0.93
C GLY A 14 7.96 9.77 1.18
N GLY A 15 8.22 10.53 2.24
CA GLY A 15 9.56 10.96 2.65
C GLY A 15 9.93 10.46 4.05
N GLY A 16 9.31 9.38 4.50
CA GLY A 16 9.56 8.76 5.79
C GLY A 16 10.95 8.11 5.91
N GLN A 17 11.08 7.25 6.90
CA GLN A 17 12.37 6.61 7.21
C GLN A 17 12.85 5.67 6.09
N LEU A 18 11.94 4.91 5.48
CA LEU A 18 12.28 4.00 4.38
C LEU A 18 12.67 4.80 3.11
N GLY A 19 11.98 5.91 2.83
CA GLY A 19 12.35 6.85 1.77
C GLY A 19 13.76 7.38 1.97
N LYS A 20 14.11 7.79 3.19
CA LYS A 20 15.47 8.20 3.53
C LYS A 20 16.52 7.10 3.29
N MET A 21 16.21 5.87 3.68
CA MET A 21 17.12 4.73 3.44
C MET A 21 17.30 4.44 1.94
N LEU A 22 16.24 4.58 1.14
CA LEU A 22 16.30 4.47 -0.32
C LEU A 22 17.25 5.54 -0.91
N LEU A 23 17.22 6.76 -0.40
CA LEU A 23 18.10 7.85 -0.84
C LEU A 23 19.58 7.56 -0.60
N TYR A 24 19.95 6.86 0.45
CA TYR A 24 21.34 6.44 0.66
C TYR A 24 21.85 5.54 -0.46
N THR A 25 20.96 4.72 -1.02
CA THR A 25 21.30 3.85 -2.15
C THR A 25 21.31 4.60 -3.47
N THR A 26 20.32 5.45 -3.74
CA THR A 26 20.24 6.23 -4.99
C THR A 26 21.44 7.18 -5.15
N ARG A 27 21.96 7.72 -4.04
CA ARG A 27 23.16 8.55 -4.03
C ARG A 27 24.43 7.84 -4.52
N LYS A 28 24.55 6.52 -4.28
CA LYS A 28 25.68 5.74 -4.78
C LYS A 28 25.72 5.63 -6.30
N PHE A 29 24.61 5.92 -6.95
CA PHE A 29 24.43 5.85 -8.40
C PHE A 29 24.18 7.22 -9.03
N ASP A 30 24.37 8.31 -8.29
CA ASP A 30 24.14 9.70 -8.71
C ASP A 30 22.76 9.96 -9.33
N ILE A 31 21.73 9.22 -8.84
CA ILE A 31 20.35 9.37 -9.31
C ILE A 31 19.77 10.66 -8.71
N TYR A 32 19.27 11.54 -9.57
CA TYR A 32 18.54 12.73 -9.13
C TYR A 32 17.19 12.35 -8.55
N THR A 33 16.93 12.77 -7.31
CA THR A 33 15.74 12.37 -6.57
C THR A 33 14.87 13.56 -6.19
N CYS A 34 13.56 13.40 -6.40
CA CYS A 34 12.52 14.33 -5.97
C CYS A 34 11.60 13.59 -4.99
N ILE A 35 11.22 14.24 -3.89
CA ILE A 35 10.30 13.66 -2.89
C ILE A 35 9.10 14.56 -2.72
N LEU A 36 7.92 13.92 -2.63
CA LEU A 36 6.67 14.54 -2.18
C LEU A 36 6.26 13.92 -0.84
N ASP A 37 6.05 14.74 0.18
CA ASP A 37 5.59 14.29 1.52
C ASP A 37 4.70 15.36 2.15
N PRO A 38 3.65 15.00 2.92
CA PRO A 38 2.82 16.00 3.59
C PRO A 38 3.54 16.74 4.72
N SER A 39 4.56 16.13 5.33
CA SER A 39 5.31 16.74 6.42
C SER A 39 6.49 17.56 5.90
N PRO A 40 6.58 18.87 6.22
CA PRO A 40 7.75 19.68 5.87
C PRO A 40 9.03 19.23 6.61
N GLU A 41 8.89 18.39 7.64
CA GLU A 41 9.99 17.85 8.46
C GLU A 41 10.25 16.35 8.19
N ALA A 42 9.80 15.85 7.03
CA ALA A 42 10.01 14.44 6.66
C ALA A 42 11.50 14.06 6.69
N PRO A 43 11.86 12.84 7.18
CA PRO A 43 13.24 12.40 7.32
C PRO A 43 14.08 12.47 6.05
N SER A 44 13.44 12.36 4.88
CA SER A 44 14.11 12.38 3.56
C SER A 44 14.50 13.78 3.07
N LYS A 45 13.96 14.85 3.65
CA LYS A 45 14.10 16.22 3.17
C LYS A 45 15.55 16.65 2.91
N LEU A 46 16.45 16.32 3.82
CA LEU A 46 17.86 16.71 3.71
C LEU A 46 18.70 15.81 2.79
N ALA A 47 18.14 14.72 2.32
CA ALA A 47 18.86 13.70 1.56
C ALA A 47 18.49 13.67 0.06
N CYS A 48 17.37 14.29 -0.34
CA CYS A 48 16.93 14.39 -1.75
C CYS A 48 17.51 15.63 -2.45
N ASN A 49 17.36 15.69 -3.77
CA ASN A 49 17.73 16.87 -4.56
C ASN A 49 16.63 17.96 -4.53
N GLU A 50 15.37 17.53 -4.65
CA GLU A 50 14.22 18.42 -4.57
C GLU A 50 13.18 17.83 -3.58
N PHE A 51 12.62 18.67 -2.72
CA PHE A 51 11.60 18.30 -1.76
C PHE A 51 10.35 19.14 -1.95
N PHE A 52 9.20 18.48 -2.05
CA PHE A 52 7.90 19.11 -2.22
C PHE A 52 7.01 18.74 -1.02
N VAL A 53 6.28 19.72 -0.50
CA VAL A 53 5.29 19.50 0.55
C VAL A 53 3.92 19.44 -0.08
N GLY A 54 3.17 18.37 0.22
CA GLY A 54 1.80 18.22 -0.29
C GLY A 54 1.15 16.89 0.09
N ASP A 55 -0.17 16.85 0.02
CA ASP A 55 -0.97 15.68 0.37
C ASP A 55 -0.82 14.58 -0.69
N LEU A 56 -0.42 13.40 -0.25
CA LEU A 56 -0.27 12.21 -1.10
C LEU A 56 -1.62 11.63 -1.58
N MET A 57 -2.72 12.01 -0.94
CA MET A 57 -4.06 11.59 -1.33
C MET A 57 -4.75 12.59 -2.27
N ASP A 58 -4.20 13.82 -2.42
CA ASP A 58 -4.73 14.81 -3.34
C ASP A 58 -4.30 14.49 -4.78
N TYR A 59 -5.30 14.43 -5.68
CA TYR A 59 -5.07 14.08 -7.09
C TYR A 59 -4.13 15.05 -7.80
N ASP A 60 -4.41 16.35 -7.68
CA ASP A 60 -3.67 17.37 -8.41
C ASP A 60 -2.24 17.49 -7.91
N THR A 61 -2.03 17.38 -6.61
CA THR A 61 -0.71 17.39 -5.98
C THR A 61 0.16 16.24 -6.50
N VAL A 62 -0.36 15.00 -6.46
CA VAL A 62 0.38 13.81 -6.92
C VAL A 62 0.59 13.83 -8.43
N TYR A 63 -0.43 14.23 -9.20
CA TYR A 63 -0.33 14.32 -10.65
C TYR A 63 0.71 15.36 -11.08
N ASN A 64 0.66 16.58 -10.53
CA ASN A 64 1.59 17.66 -10.87
C ASN A 64 3.03 17.35 -10.42
N PHE A 65 3.20 16.63 -9.32
CA PHE A 65 4.50 16.13 -8.91
C PHE A 65 5.03 15.07 -9.88
N GLY A 66 4.20 14.09 -10.26
CA GLY A 66 4.56 13.01 -11.18
C GLY A 66 5.00 13.51 -12.55
N LYS A 67 4.44 14.63 -13.03
CA LYS A 67 4.85 15.30 -14.29
C LYS A 67 6.27 15.85 -14.26
N LYS A 68 6.89 16.01 -13.11
CA LYS A 68 8.25 16.55 -12.94
C LYS A 68 9.34 15.48 -13.01
N VAL A 69 8.98 14.22 -13.07
CA VAL A 69 9.90 13.08 -12.96
C VAL A 69 9.72 12.07 -14.11
N ASN A 70 10.72 11.23 -14.32
CA ASN A 70 10.68 10.20 -15.37
C ASN A 70 10.12 8.88 -14.85
N THR A 71 10.41 8.58 -13.59
CA THR A 71 9.92 7.39 -12.90
C THR A 71 9.43 7.78 -11.53
N LEU A 72 8.28 7.25 -11.14
CA LEU A 72 7.67 7.45 -9.84
C LEU A 72 7.68 6.14 -9.07
N THR A 73 8.15 6.19 -7.83
CA THR A 73 8.01 5.10 -6.87
C THR A 73 7.33 5.59 -5.60
N ILE A 74 6.97 4.69 -4.73
CA ILE A 74 6.28 5.01 -3.48
C ILE A 74 7.03 4.44 -2.29
N GLU A 75 6.97 5.14 -1.20
CA GLU A 75 7.48 4.69 0.10
C GLU A 75 6.34 4.25 1.01
N ILE A 76 5.19 4.94 0.91
CA ILE A 76 3.98 4.62 1.66
C ILE A 76 2.83 4.31 0.68
N GLU A 77 2.06 3.25 0.95
CA GLU A 77 0.99 2.80 0.05
C GLU A 77 -0.22 3.76 -0.02
N ASN A 78 -0.41 4.65 0.96
CA ASN A 78 -1.51 5.62 1.00
C ASN A 78 -1.24 6.80 0.06
N VAL A 79 -1.48 6.60 -1.23
CA VAL A 79 -1.30 7.60 -2.30
C VAL A 79 -2.50 7.59 -3.23
N ASN A 80 -2.73 8.70 -3.95
CA ASN A 80 -3.83 8.83 -4.89
C ASN A 80 -3.63 7.95 -6.15
N VAL A 81 -4.29 6.80 -6.18
CA VAL A 81 -4.18 5.83 -7.29
C VAL A 81 -4.71 6.38 -8.61
N SER A 82 -5.73 7.27 -8.58
CA SER A 82 -6.27 7.85 -9.81
C SER A 82 -5.26 8.76 -10.51
N ALA A 83 -4.49 9.53 -9.74
CA ALA A 83 -3.38 10.32 -10.27
C ALA A 83 -2.29 9.44 -10.88
N LEU A 84 -1.94 8.33 -10.21
CA LEU A 84 -0.95 7.38 -10.74
C LEU A 84 -1.42 6.74 -12.05
N LYS A 85 -2.70 6.36 -12.16
CA LYS A 85 -3.29 5.83 -13.41
C LYS A 85 -3.24 6.86 -14.55
N ALA A 86 -3.46 8.14 -14.25
CA ALA A 86 -3.35 9.20 -15.24
C ALA A 86 -1.90 9.37 -15.71
N LEU A 87 -0.93 9.38 -14.79
CA LEU A 87 0.49 9.46 -15.11
C LEU A 87 0.98 8.28 -15.94
N GLU A 88 0.56 7.06 -15.63
CA GLU A 88 0.88 5.86 -16.43
C GLU A 88 0.36 5.98 -17.87
N LYS A 89 -0.87 6.53 -18.07
CA LYS A 89 -1.44 6.77 -19.40
C LYS A 89 -0.66 7.80 -20.21
N GLU A 90 -0.01 8.74 -19.56
CA GLU A 90 0.85 9.76 -20.16
C GLU A 90 2.31 9.30 -20.35
N GLY A 91 2.61 8.05 -20.04
CA GLY A 91 3.92 7.45 -20.26
C GLY A 91 4.91 7.60 -19.10
N ILE A 92 4.50 8.16 -17.96
CA ILE A 92 5.34 8.15 -16.75
C ILE A 92 5.42 6.72 -16.22
N THR A 93 6.63 6.26 -15.95
CA THR A 93 6.82 4.93 -15.35
C THR A 93 6.51 4.97 -13.87
N VAL A 94 5.56 4.15 -13.40
CA VAL A 94 5.18 4.04 -11.99
C VAL A 94 5.51 2.65 -11.45
N PHE A 95 6.22 2.56 -10.32
CA PHE A 95 6.58 1.33 -9.65
C PHE A 95 6.31 1.40 -8.13
N PRO A 96 5.56 0.44 -7.58
CA PRO A 96 4.71 -0.57 -8.25
C PRO A 96 3.60 0.11 -9.06
N SER A 97 3.00 -0.60 -10.04
CA SER A 97 1.96 -0.03 -10.90
C SER A 97 0.75 0.46 -10.11
N ALA A 98 0.03 1.45 -10.65
CA ALA A 98 -1.20 1.96 -10.04
C ALA A 98 -2.23 0.84 -9.78
N LYS A 99 -2.33 -0.15 -10.68
CA LYS A 99 -3.19 -1.34 -10.50
C LYS A 99 -2.76 -2.18 -9.30
N THR A 100 -1.47 -2.37 -9.09
CA THR A 100 -0.94 -3.09 -7.93
C THR A 100 -1.31 -2.37 -6.63
N LEU A 101 -1.12 -1.05 -6.59
CA LEU A 101 -1.47 -0.24 -5.42
C LEU A 101 -2.97 -0.24 -5.13
N GLU A 102 -3.82 -0.18 -6.14
CA GLU A 102 -5.27 -0.30 -5.98
C GLU A 102 -5.66 -1.62 -5.28
N THR A 103 -4.94 -2.70 -5.58
CA THR A 103 -5.15 -3.99 -4.91
C THR A 103 -4.63 -3.96 -3.47
N ILE A 104 -3.44 -3.39 -3.25
CA ILE A 104 -2.81 -3.34 -1.92
C ILE A 104 -3.60 -2.45 -0.95
N GLN A 105 -4.10 -1.30 -1.42
CA GLN A 105 -4.84 -0.35 -0.60
C GLN A 105 -6.21 -0.86 -0.12
N ASN A 106 -6.73 -1.95 -0.69
CA ASN A 106 -8.01 -2.52 -0.29
C ASN A 106 -7.88 -4.01 0.02
N LYS A 107 -8.03 -4.37 1.31
CA LYS A 107 -7.89 -5.74 1.79
C LYS A 107 -8.90 -6.71 1.16
N ALA A 108 -10.11 -6.23 0.82
CA ALA A 108 -11.09 -7.06 0.13
C ALA A 108 -10.64 -7.39 -1.31
N LYS A 109 -10.11 -6.41 -2.04
CA LYS A 109 -9.52 -6.62 -3.38
C LYS A 109 -8.29 -7.53 -3.31
N GLN A 110 -7.44 -7.33 -2.29
CA GLN A 110 -6.25 -8.16 -2.07
C GLN A 110 -6.62 -9.63 -1.82
N LYS A 111 -7.64 -9.89 -1.01
CA LYS A 111 -8.13 -11.24 -0.75
C LYS A 111 -8.74 -11.90 -1.98
N LEU A 112 -9.49 -11.16 -2.79
CA LEU A 112 -9.98 -11.66 -4.08
C LEU A 112 -8.83 -12.02 -5.00
N PHE A 113 -7.82 -11.14 -5.11
CA PHE A 113 -6.63 -11.42 -5.89
C PHE A 113 -5.94 -12.73 -5.46
N TYR A 114 -5.85 -13.00 -4.15
CA TYR A 114 -5.29 -14.25 -3.66
C TYR A 114 -6.12 -15.46 -4.10
N ASN A 115 -7.45 -15.39 -3.99
CA ASN A 115 -8.34 -16.45 -4.45
C ASN A 115 -8.23 -16.70 -5.96
N ASP A 116 -8.26 -15.63 -6.77
CA ASP A 116 -8.21 -15.72 -8.23
C ASP A 116 -6.89 -16.35 -8.73
N HIS A 117 -5.82 -16.23 -7.93
CA HIS A 117 -4.50 -16.78 -8.24
C HIS A 117 -4.15 -18.04 -7.44
N ASN A 118 -5.12 -18.63 -6.73
CA ASN A 118 -4.92 -19.82 -5.88
C ASN A 118 -3.79 -19.66 -4.86
N LEU A 119 -3.60 -18.46 -4.32
CA LEU A 119 -2.61 -18.20 -3.28
C LEU A 119 -3.21 -18.52 -1.91
N PRO A 120 -2.52 -19.29 -1.05
CA PRO A 120 -3.00 -19.61 0.28
C PRO A 120 -3.23 -18.33 1.10
N THR A 121 -4.42 -18.27 1.73
CA THR A 121 -4.77 -17.17 2.64
C THR A 121 -5.80 -17.67 3.64
N ALA A 122 -5.92 -17.02 4.81
CA ALA A 122 -6.99 -17.34 5.75
C ALA A 122 -8.36 -17.23 5.07
N PRO A 123 -9.29 -18.17 5.31
CA PRO A 123 -10.68 -18.05 4.86
C PRO A 123 -11.25 -16.70 5.26
N PHE A 124 -12.01 -16.08 4.38
CA PHE A 124 -12.50 -14.72 4.61
C PHE A 124 -13.89 -14.49 4.02
N LYS A 125 -14.58 -13.48 4.57
CA LYS A 125 -15.81 -12.92 4.00
C LYS A 125 -15.70 -11.41 3.89
N ARG A 126 -16.43 -10.86 2.93
CA ARG A 126 -16.46 -9.41 2.67
C ARG A 126 -17.83 -8.87 3.02
N PHE A 127 -17.84 -7.66 3.56
CA PHE A 127 -19.03 -6.94 3.94
C PHE A 127 -18.94 -5.50 3.45
N ALA A 128 -20.05 -4.99 2.91
CA ALA A 128 -20.14 -3.58 2.57
C ALA A 128 -20.17 -2.71 3.83
N PHE A 129 -20.79 -3.23 4.89
CA PHE A 129 -20.85 -2.59 6.20
C PHE A 129 -20.68 -3.63 7.30
N SER A 130 -20.05 -3.22 8.41
CA SER A 130 -19.80 -4.12 9.55
C SER A 130 -21.08 -4.64 10.21
N ASP A 131 -22.20 -3.92 10.09
CA ASP A 131 -23.50 -4.34 10.64
C ASP A 131 -24.00 -5.66 10.01
N GLU A 132 -23.62 -5.95 8.76
CA GLU A 132 -23.99 -7.19 8.07
C GLU A 132 -23.39 -8.44 8.73
N ILE A 133 -22.35 -8.27 9.58
CA ILE A 133 -21.70 -9.36 10.29
C ILE A 133 -22.66 -10.03 11.29
N HIS A 134 -23.57 -9.28 11.91
CA HIS A 134 -24.59 -9.86 12.82
C HIS A 134 -25.43 -10.91 12.09
N THR A 135 -25.97 -10.56 10.93
CA THR A 135 -26.75 -11.49 10.10
C THR A 135 -25.92 -12.72 9.69
N ALA A 136 -24.64 -12.52 9.36
CA ALA A 136 -23.75 -13.61 8.99
C ALA A 136 -23.49 -14.58 10.16
N ILE A 137 -23.46 -14.10 11.40
CA ILE A 137 -23.35 -14.91 12.62
C ILE A 137 -24.66 -15.66 12.88
N GLU A 138 -25.81 -14.98 12.78
CA GLU A 138 -27.14 -15.60 12.96
C GLU A 138 -27.38 -16.76 11.97
N HIS A 139 -26.88 -16.64 10.75
CA HIS A 139 -26.93 -17.69 9.74
C HIS A 139 -25.77 -18.71 9.82
N ASP A 140 -25.01 -18.73 10.90
CA ASP A 140 -23.88 -19.65 11.14
C ASP A 140 -22.82 -19.66 10.02
N THR A 141 -22.72 -18.54 9.29
CA THR A 141 -21.75 -18.40 8.20
C THR A 141 -20.41 -17.82 8.64
N ILE A 142 -20.35 -17.26 9.84
CA ILE A 142 -19.15 -16.81 10.56
C ILE A 142 -19.25 -17.31 12.00
N LYS A 143 -18.13 -17.78 12.54
CA LYS A 143 -18.04 -18.27 13.93
C LYS A 143 -16.98 -17.52 14.70
N PHE A 144 -17.22 -17.29 15.97
CA PHE A 144 -16.21 -16.74 16.88
C PHE A 144 -15.14 -17.79 17.21
N PRO A 145 -13.88 -17.38 17.46
CA PRO A 145 -13.35 -16.04 17.22
C PRO A 145 -12.96 -15.83 15.75
N PHE A 146 -13.02 -14.59 15.28
CA PHE A 146 -12.54 -14.20 13.96
C PHE A 146 -11.77 -12.88 14.04
N VAL A 147 -11.07 -12.53 12.95
CA VAL A 147 -10.36 -11.26 12.81
C VAL A 147 -11.18 -10.36 11.88
N TRP A 148 -11.62 -9.23 12.39
CA TRP A 148 -12.19 -8.14 11.60
C TRP A 148 -11.10 -7.22 11.10
N LYS A 149 -11.17 -6.83 9.82
CA LYS A 149 -10.23 -5.87 9.21
C LYS A 149 -11.01 -4.87 8.36
N ARG A 150 -10.76 -3.59 8.60
CA ARG A 150 -11.23 -2.53 7.71
C ARG A 150 -10.67 -2.75 6.32
N ALA A 151 -11.48 -2.59 5.25
CA ALA A 151 -11.04 -2.84 3.89
C ALA A 151 -9.99 -1.82 3.41
N GLN A 152 -10.17 -0.55 3.74
CA GLN A 152 -9.29 0.56 3.33
C GLN A 152 -8.80 1.36 4.54
N PHE A 153 -7.68 2.08 4.40
CA PHE A 153 -7.11 2.95 5.43
C PHE A 153 -6.75 2.25 6.75
N GLY A 154 -6.48 0.96 6.72
CA GLY A 154 -5.95 0.22 7.86
C GLY A 154 -4.45 -0.05 7.67
N TYR A 155 -3.61 0.53 8.52
CA TYR A 155 -2.15 0.39 8.51
C TYR A 155 -1.63 0.17 9.95
N ASP A 156 -0.48 -0.45 10.07
CA ASP A 156 0.25 -0.65 11.34
C ASP A 156 -0.63 -1.11 12.53
N GLY A 157 -1.52 -2.09 12.27
CA GLY A 157 -2.43 -2.62 13.28
C GLY A 157 -3.69 -1.78 13.51
N THR A 158 -3.79 -0.56 12.96
CA THR A 158 -5.04 0.21 12.97
C THR A 158 -6.04 -0.41 11.98
N GLY A 159 -7.31 -0.51 12.43
CA GLY A 159 -8.37 -1.13 11.62
C GLY A 159 -8.30 -2.67 11.58
N VAL A 160 -7.71 -3.30 12.59
CA VAL A 160 -7.72 -4.76 12.81
C VAL A 160 -8.21 -5.04 14.24
N LYS A 161 -9.17 -5.93 14.39
CA LYS A 161 -9.66 -6.40 15.71
C LYS A 161 -9.90 -7.90 15.71
N ILE A 162 -9.52 -8.58 16.78
CA ILE A 162 -9.97 -9.93 17.07
C ILE A 162 -11.33 -9.81 17.75
N VAL A 163 -12.34 -10.41 17.15
CA VAL A 163 -13.72 -10.42 17.63
C VAL A 163 -13.99 -11.79 18.26
N ARG A 164 -14.29 -11.80 19.55
CA ARG A 164 -14.48 -13.04 20.33
C ARG A 164 -15.93 -13.26 20.73
N THR A 165 -16.69 -12.18 20.83
CA THR A 165 -18.07 -12.17 21.31
C THR A 165 -18.90 -11.18 20.51
N VAL A 166 -20.23 -11.26 20.64
CA VAL A 166 -21.16 -10.30 20.02
C VAL A 166 -20.90 -8.86 20.55
N ALA A 167 -20.54 -8.70 21.83
CA ALA A 167 -20.26 -7.42 22.41
C ALA A 167 -19.07 -6.68 21.74
N ASP A 168 -18.11 -7.43 21.18
CA ASP A 168 -16.98 -6.82 20.48
C ASP A 168 -17.40 -6.13 19.16
N LEU A 169 -18.54 -6.53 18.59
CA LEU A 169 -19.09 -5.95 17.35
C LEU A 169 -19.61 -4.53 17.55
N GLU A 170 -20.15 -4.21 18.74
CA GLU A 170 -20.71 -2.89 19.06
C GLU A 170 -19.66 -1.77 18.96
N HIS A 171 -18.39 -2.13 19.04
CA HIS A 171 -17.26 -1.20 18.97
C HIS A 171 -16.60 -1.14 17.61
N LEU A 172 -17.13 -1.84 16.59
CA LEU A 172 -16.61 -1.78 15.23
C LEU A 172 -17.21 -0.58 14.49
N PRO A 173 -16.39 0.17 13.73
CA PRO A 173 -16.93 1.20 12.85
C PRO A 173 -17.75 0.55 11.74
N ASN A 174 -18.87 1.17 11.35
CA ASN A 174 -19.72 0.67 10.26
C ASN A 174 -19.15 1.09 8.90
N VAL A 175 -18.22 0.30 8.38
CA VAL A 175 -17.47 0.54 7.13
C VAL A 175 -17.28 -0.74 6.34
N GLU A 176 -16.86 -0.60 5.07
CA GLU A 176 -16.41 -1.75 4.27
C GLU A 176 -15.30 -2.51 5.01
N CYS A 177 -15.50 -3.82 5.15
CA CYS A 177 -14.59 -4.66 5.93
C CYS A 177 -14.51 -6.09 5.39
N ILE A 178 -13.56 -6.82 5.93
CA ILE A 178 -13.47 -8.28 5.79
C ILE A 178 -13.42 -8.91 7.18
N THR A 179 -13.90 -10.14 7.26
CA THR A 179 -13.62 -11.03 8.39
C THR A 179 -12.72 -12.17 7.90
N GLU A 180 -11.79 -12.60 8.72
CA GLU A 180 -10.91 -13.73 8.47
C GLU A 180 -10.98 -14.71 9.62
N ASP A 181 -10.85 -16.00 9.34
CA ASP A 181 -10.66 -16.99 10.39
C ASP A 181 -9.40 -16.65 11.21
N LEU A 182 -9.51 -16.81 12.53
CA LEU A 182 -8.35 -16.60 13.41
C LEU A 182 -7.38 -17.77 13.25
N VAL A 183 -6.26 -17.52 12.57
CA VAL A 183 -5.21 -18.52 12.34
C VAL A 183 -4.29 -18.60 13.58
N PRO A 184 -4.13 -19.79 14.20
CA PRO A 184 -3.22 -19.98 15.33
C PRO A 184 -1.77 -20.15 14.82
N PHE A 185 -1.16 -19.07 14.31
CA PHE A 185 0.21 -19.13 13.82
C PHE A 185 1.24 -19.14 14.98
N LYS A 186 2.38 -19.79 14.75
CA LYS A 186 3.48 -19.88 15.75
C LYS A 186 4.46 -18.73 15.61
N SER A 187 4.63 -18.18 14.40
CA SER A 187 5.57 -17.11 14.10
C SER A 187 5.12 -16.35 12.86
N GLU A 188 5.54 -15.11 12.75
CA GLU A 188 5.42 -14.29 11.55
C GLU A 188 6.77 -14.24 10.86
N LEU A 189 6.76 -14.41 9.55
CA LEU A 189 7.95 -14.34 8.70
C LEU A 189 7.72 -13.31 7.61
N ALA A 190 8.77 -12.59 7.23
CA ALA A 190 8.76 -11.67 6.12
C ALA A 190 9.82 -12.06 5.11
N VAL A 191 9.52 -11.86 3.84
CA VAL A 191 10.45 -12.07 2.72
C VAL A 191 10.41 -10.84 1.83
N ILE A 192 11.59 -10.28 1.55
CA ILE A 192 11.73 -9.17 0.61
C ILE A 192 11.96 -9.73 -0.79
N VAL A 193 11.12 -9.33 -1.73
CA VAL A 193 11.18 -9.79 -3.12
C VAL A 193 11.26 -8.60 -4.07
N ALA A 194 12.22 -8.63 -4.99
CA ALA A 194 12.30 -7.69 -6.09
C ALA A 194 12.08 -8.39 -7.43
N ARG A 195 11.20 -7.82 -8.28
CA ARG A 195 10.94 -8.31 -9.64
C ARG A 195 11.24 -7.24 -10.67
N SER A 196 12.06 -7.57 -11.66
CA SER A 196 12.35 -6.68 -12.78
C SER A 196 11.22 -6.67 -13.83
N LYS A 197 11.19 -5.67 -14.72
CA LYS A 197 10.29 -5.65 -15.90
C LYS A 197 10.44 -6.88 -16.79
N LYS A 198 11.62 -7.50 -16.83
CA LYS A 198 11.89 -8.72 -17.61
C LYS A 198 11.43 -10.00 -16.91
N GLY A 199 10.79 -9.89 -15.73
CA GLY A 199 10.32 -11.03 -14.95
C GLY A 199 11.37 -11.68 -14.04
N ASN A 200 12.62 -11.22 -14.04
CA ASN A 200 13.65 -11.75 -13.13
C ASN A 200 13.27 -11.43 -11.69
N VAL A 201 13.32 -12.44 -10.84
CA VAL A 201 13.00 -12.32 -9.41
C VAL A 201 14.26 -12.54 -8.56
N LYS A 202 14.43 -11.68 -7.57
CA LYS A 202 15.41 -11.85 -6.48
C LYS A 202 14.66 -11.88 -5.15
N VAL A 203 15.04 -12.82 -4.30
CA VAL A 203 14.54 -12.99 -2.95
C VAL A 203 15.67 -12.70 -2.00
N TYR A 204 15.40 -11.94 -0.97
CA TYR A 204 16.34 -11.58 0.10
C TYR A 204 15.88 -12.27 1.38
N PRO A 205 16.79 -12.98 2.06
CA PRO A 205 16.48 -13.64 3.33
C PRO A 205 16.21 -12.64 4.46
#